data_650bd3fb41407406a70a879fcb0a9d38
#
_entry.id   650bd3fb41407406a70a879fcb0a9d38
#
_cell.length_a   1.000
_cell.length_b   1.000
_cell.length_c   1.000
_cell.angle_alpha   90.00
_cell.angle_beta   90.00
_cell.angle_gamma   90.00
#
_symmetry.space_group_name_H-M   'P 1'
#
loop_
_entity.id
_entity.type
_entity.pdbx_description
1 polymer ?
#
loop_
_entity_poly.entity_id
_entity_poly.type
_entity_poly.pdbx_seq_one_letter_code
_entity_poly.pdbx_strand_id
1 'polypeptide(L)'
;DGTKSYSKDSGDTFAYITSGTYADGWFYGSGASICEKNADGDIVASPTFKGERVANTVEMLCQLFYNSNYGVYATEGGGPVHQNAFGQGRLLFMTDRARVSHYRLAPLDFDDFLIVPCPKYDKDQERYYTTMGNPFTLYAIPSDTDNPKMASAFIECFASEGYRIVTPAVFELSLKTRYVDDPVSAMMYDIVRANIVYDI
;
A
#
# COMPACT_ATOMS: atom_id res chain seq x y z
N ASP A 1 0.22 10.03 28.28
CA ASP A 1 0.41 9.26 29.50
C ASP A 1 1.81 8.62 29.59
N GLY A 2 2.63 8.80 28.57
CA GLY A 2 3.99 8.25 28.49
C GLY A 2 4.07 6.77 28.10
N THR A 3 2.96 6.14 27.81
CA THR A 3 2.94 4.78 27.26
C THR A 3 3.02 4.82 25.73
N LYS A 4 3.79 3.90 25.13
CA LYS A 4 3.92 3.78 23.66
C LYS A 4 2.80 2.93 23.03
N SER A 5 1.65 2.85 23.66
CA SER A 5 0.51 2.09 23.13
C SER A 5 -0.60 3.04 22.69
N TYR A 6 -1.11 2.82 21.50
CA TYR A 6 -2.33 3.49 21.09
C TYR A 6 -3.49 2.99 21.94
N SER A 7 -4.17 3.90 22.60
CA SER A 7 -5.47 3.66 23.22
C SER A 7 -6.52 4.54 22.55
N LYS A 8 -7.67 3.97 22.26
CA LYS A 8 -8.80 4.70 21.69
C LYS A 8 -9.21 5.91 22.55
N ASP A 9 -9.04 5.77 23.85
CA ASP A 9 -9.52 6.74 24.86
C ASP A 9 -8.41 7.64 25.43
N SER A 10 -7.13 7.44 25.07
CA SER A 10 -6.01 8.19 25.64
C SER A 10 -5.91 9.64 25.18
N GLY A 11 -6.47 9.98 24.02
CA GLY A 11 -6.29 11.32 23.43
C GLY A 11 -4.90 11.60 22.86
N ASP A 12 -3.96 10.64 22.95
CA ASP A 12 -2.59 10.82 22.45
C ASP A 12 -2.55 10.94 20.94
N THR A 13 -1.60 11.72 20.42
CA THR A 13 -1.32 11.90 19.01
C THR A 13 0.05 11.32 18.66
N PHE A 14 0.18 10.78 17.44
CA PHE A 14 1.40 10.15 16.96
C PHE A 14 1.76 10.68 15.57
N ALA A 15 3.04 10.62 15.23
CA ALA A 15 3.44 10.91 13.87
C ALA A 15 3.04 9.78 12.91
N TYR A 16 3.15 8.53 13.35
CA TYR A 16 2.88 7.37 12.50
C TYR A 16 2.41 6.16 13.32
N ILE A 17 1.34 5.54 12.89
CA ILE A 17 0.88 4.24 13.39
C ILE A 17 0.72 3.29 12.21
N THR A 18 1.21 2.07 12.36
CA THR A 18 0.95 0.98 11.42
C THR A 18 0.59 -0.31 12.16
N SER A 19 0.05 -1.27 11.45
CA SER A 19 -0.29 -2.59 11.98
C SER A 19 -0.27 -3.65 10.89
N GLY A 20 0.04 -4.90 11.26
CA GLY A 20 0.04 -6.01 10.32
C GLY A 20 0.91 -5.76 9.09
N THR A 21 0.35 -6.05 7.92
CA THR A 21 1.04 -5.94 6.63
C THR A 21 1.08 -4.53 6.04
N TYR A 22 0.57 -3.51 6.73
CA TYR A 22 0.59 -2.14 6.20
C TYR A 22 1.97 -1.50 6.22
N ALA A 23 2.93 -2.10 6.95
CA ALA A 23 4.34 -1.69 6.93
C ALA A 23 5.09 -2.15 5.67
N ASP A 24 4.54 -3.08 4.89
CA ASP A 24 5.13 -3.61 3.66
C ASP A 24 5.35 -2.52 2.58
N GLY A 25 4.53 -1.47 2.59
CA GLY A 25 4.70 -0.32 1.73
C GLY A 25 6.09 0.33 1.82
N TRP A 26 6.74 0.30 2.98
CA TRP A 26 8.10 0.82 3.16
C TRP A 26 9.14 -0.07 2.50
N PHE A 27 8.99 -1.41 2.64
CA PHE A 27 9.87 -2.36 2.00
C PHE A 27 9.85 -2.22 0.49
N TYR A 28 8.67 -2.32 -0.12
CA TYR A 28 8.53 -2.19 -1.58
C TYR A 28 8.79 -0.77 -2.07
N GLY A 29 8.37 0.25 -1.31
CA GLY A 29 8.64 1.66 -1.61
C GLY A 29 10.13 1.96 -1.71
N SER A 30 10.97 1.26 -0.94
CA SER A 30 12.43 1.34 -1.03
C SER A 30 13.02 0.72 -2.31
N GLY A 31 12.20 0.12 -3.18
CA GLY A 31 12.65 -0.59 -4.37
C GLY A 31 13.20 -1.99 -4.10
N ALA A 32 12.94 -2.54 -2.91
CA ALA A 32 13.26 -3.92 -2.59
C ALA A 32 12.17 -4.87 -3.13
N SER A 33 12.56 -6.11 -3.41
CA SER A 33 11.67 -7.20 -3.79
C SER A 33 12.12 -8.50 -3.14
N ILE A 34 11.20 -9.43 -2.90
CA ILE A 34 11.51 -10.75 -2.36
C ILE A 34 12.00 -11.67 -3.46
N CYS A 35 11.32 -11.64 -4.60
CA CYS A 35 11.59 -12.49 -5.75
C CYS A 35 11.79 -11.66 -7.01
N GLU A 36 12.47 -12.27 -7.99
CA GLU A 36 12.60 -11.74 -9.35
C GLU A 36 12.72 -12.88 -10.35
N LYS A 37 12.51 -12.61 -11.63
CA LYS A 37 12.76 -13.57 -12.70
C LYS A 37 14.21 -13.45 -13.15
N ASN A 38 14.93 -14.60 -13.21
CA ASN A 38 16.25 -14.66 -13.82
C ASN A 38 16.19 -14.61 -15.35
N ALA A 39 17.34 -14.68 -16.01
CA ALA A 39 17.42 -14.65 -17.48
C ALA A 39 16.69 -15.82 -18.17
N ASP A 40 16.53 -16.93 -17.47
CA ASP A 40 15.85 -18.14 -17.97
C ASP A 40 14.33 -18.08 -17.71
N GLY A 41 13.86 -17.05 -16.99
CA GLY A 41 12.46 -16.87 -16.63
C GLY A 41 12.05 -17.57 -15.33
N ASP A 42 12.97 -18.19 -14.62
CA ASP A 42 12.72 -18.83 -13.34
C ASP A 42 12.57 -17.80 -12.22
N ILE A 43 11.72 -18.09 -11.26
CA ILE A 43 11.57 -17.27 -10.06
C ILE A 43 12.69 -17.60 -9.09
N VAL A 44 13.48 -16.58 -8.76
CA VAL A 44 14.60 -16.68 -7.83
C VAL A 44 14.48 -15.62 -6.74
N ALA A 45 15.17 -15.83 -5.62
CA ALA A 45 15.24 -14.80 -4.60
C ALA A 45 15.96 -13.56 -5.14
N SER A 46 15.34 -12.38 -4.96
CA SER A 46 15.93 -11.15 -5.40
C SER A 46 17.22 -10.83 -4.61
N PRO A 47 18.29 -10.40 -5.27
CA PRO A 47 19.50 -9.95 -4.60
C PRO A 47 19.25 -8.75 -3.67
N THR A 48 18.19 -7.99 -3.91
CA THR A 48 17.83 -6.85 -3.05
C THR A 48 17.26 -7.29 -1.70
N PHE A 49 16.69 -8.51 -1.60
CA PHE A 49 16.02 -8.99 -0.39
C PHE A 49 16.94 -9.05 0.83
N LYS A 50 18.21 -9.41 0.64
CA LYS A 50 19.23 -9.46 1.72
C LYS A 50 20.24 -8.31 1.62
N GLY A 51 19.93 -7.29 0.85
CA GLY A 51 20.82 -6.16 0.61
C GLY A 51 20.80 -5.14 1.75
N GLU A 52 21.81 -4.28 1.75
CA GLU A 52 21.98 -3.19 2.72
C GLU A 52 20.76 -2.25 2.76
N ARG A 53 20.12 -2.00 1.64
CA ARG A 53 18.90 -1.17 1.54
C ARG A 53 17.77 -1.71 2.41
N VAL A 54 17.54 -3.02 2.39
CA VAL A 54 16.52 -3.66 3.24
C VAL A 54 16.91 -3.57 4.71
N ALA A 55 18.18 -3.87 5.05
CA ALA A 55 18.67 -3.76 6.41
C ALA A 55 18.47 -2.35 6.98
N ASN A 56 18.85 -1.32 6.23
CA ASN A 56 18.69 0.07 6.62
C ASN A 56 17.20 0.47 6.75
N THR A 57 16.34 0.00 5.85
CA THR A 57 14.90 0.25 5.92
C THR A 57 14.30 -0.37 7.19
N VAL A 58 14.66 -1.61 7.50
CA VAL A 58 14.21 -2.30 8.72
C VAL A 58 14.73 -1.59 9.97
N GLU A 59 15.99 -1.19 9.98
CA GLU A 59 16.58 -0.44 11.10
C GLU A 59 15.85 0.89 11.33
N MET A 60 15.57 1.65 10.27
CA MET A 60 14.80 2.89 10.33
C MET A 60 13.40 2.65 10.93
N LEU A 61 12.71 1.60 10.51
CA LEU A 61 11.39 1.24 11.05
C LEU A 61 11.47 0.83 12.51
N CYS A 62 12.50 0.05 12.91
CA CYS A 62 12.75 -0.29 14.30
C CYS A 62 13.02 0.95 15.15
N GLN A 63 13.81 1.89 14.66
CA GLN A 63 14.03 3.18 15.31
C GLN A 63 12.71 3.93 15.51
N LEU A 64 11.90 4.03 14.47
CA LEU A 64 10.62 4.73 14.51
C LEU A 64 9.66 4.09 15.50
N PHE A 65 9.49 2.78 15.48
CA PHE A 65 8.45 2.10 16.26
C PHE A 65 8.88 1.77 17.70
N TYR A 66 10.13 1.48 17.92
CA TYR A 66 10.58 0.96 19.24
C TYR A 66 11.46 1.95 19.99
N ASN A 67 12.24 2.77 19.30
CA ASN A 67 13.20 3.67 19.92
C ASN A 67 12.77 5.14 19.96
N SER A 68 11.70 5.52 19.21
CA SER A 68 11.13 6.87 19.26
C SER A 68 9.80 6.89 20.02
N ASN A 69 9.34 8.09 20.36
CA ASN A 69 8.00 8.32 20.92
C ASN A 69 6.99 8.74 19.83
N TYR A 70 7.39 8.75 18.56
CA TYR A 70 6.58 9.30 17.47
C TYR A 70 5.81 8.25 16.69
N GLY A 71 6.31 7.00 16.69
CA GLY A 71 5.72 5.90 15.95
C GLY A 71 5.26 4.76 16.85
N VAL A 72 4.19 4.09 16.45
CA VAL A 72 3.64 2.92 17.14
C VAL A 72 3.38 1.81 16.13
N TYR A 73 3.86 0.62 16.44
CA TYR A 73 3.40 -0.60 15.78
C TYR A 73 2.28 -1.22 16.63
N ALA A 74 1.06 -1.12 16.15
CA ALA A 74 -0.10 -1.62 16.86
C ALA A 74 -0.24 -3.13 16.66
N THR A 75 0.07 -3.89 17.68
CA THR A 75 -0.06 -5.37 17.70
C THR A 75 -1.42 -5.84 18.16
N GLU A 76 -2.17 -4.99 18.87
CA GLU A 76 -3.43 -5.35 19.50
C GLU A 76 -4.64 -4.71 18.81
N GLY A 77 -5.75 -5.41 18.90
CA GLY A 77 -7.06 -4.90 18.55
C GLY A 77 -7.45 -5.07 17.11
N GLY A 78 -7.54 -6.29 16.64
CA GLY A 78 -8.26 -6.85 15.44
C GLY A 78 -9.00 -5.93 14.49
N GLY A 79 -8.65 -4.67 14.39
CA GLY A 79 -9.27 -3.66 13.55
C GLY A 79 -8.26 -2.65 13.05
N PRO A 80 -8.66 -1.77 12.16
CA PRO A 80 -7.79 -0.78 11.54
C PRO A 80 -7.50 0.38 12.51
N VAL A 81 -6.70 0.12 13.54
CA VAL A 81 -6.33 1.09 14.59
C VAL A 81 -5.79 2.39 13.98
N HIS A 82 -4.87 2.29 13.02
CA HIS A 82 -4.29 3.43 12.33
C HIS A 82 -5.34 4.23 11.54
N GLN A 83 -6.29 3.56 10.89
CA GLN A 83 -7.37 4.23 10.15
C GLN A 83 -8.28 5.04 11.09
N ASN A 84 -8.65 4.48 12.23
CA ASN A 84 -9.46 5.17 13.22
C ASN A 84 -8.71 6.36 13.83
N ALA A 85 -7.42 6.18 14.18
CA ALA A 85 -6.59 7.25 14.71
C ALA A 85 -6.42 8.39 13.70
N PHE A 86 -6.22 8.07 12.43
CA PHE A 86 -6.09 9.05 11.37
C PHE A 86 -7.40 9.83 11.15
N GLY A 87 -8.54 9.13 11.04
CA GLY A 87 -9.85 9.77 10.90
C GLY A 87 -10.30 10.59 12.12
N GLN A 88 -9.63 10.44 13.25
CA GLN A 88 -9.81 11.27 14.45
C GLN A 88 -8.82 12.45 14.52
N GLY A 89 -7.99 12.67 13.49
CA GLY A 89 -6.98 13.71 13.50
C GLY A 89 -5.81 13.46 14.49
N ARG A 90 -5.62 12.23 14.92
CA ARG A 90 -4.62 11.85 15.93
C ARG A 90 -3.33 11.28 15.33
N LEU A 91 -3.21 11.32 14.01
CA LEU A 91 -2.12 10.72 13.29
C LEU A 91 -1.68 11.63 12.15
N LEU A 92 -0.38 11.90 12.06
CA LEU A 92 0.15 12.76 11.00
C LEU A 92 0.29 12.00 9.67
N PHE A 93 0.77 10.75 9.72
CA PHE A 93 0.94 9.88 8.57
C PHE A 93 0.43 8.47 8.85
N MET A 94 -0.10 7.83 7.82
CA MET A 94 -0.35 6.38 7.82
C MET A 94 -0.02 5.78 6.45
N THR A 95 0.30 4.50 6.41
CA THR A 95 0.30 3.71 5.18
C THR A 95 -0.94 2.84 5.13
N ASP A 96 -1.60 2.83 3.99
CA ASP A 96 -2.77 1.98 3.77
C ASP A 96 -3.00 1.74 2.27
N ARG A 97 -4.00 0.98 1.94
CA ARG A 97 -4.47 0.75 0.57
C ARG A 97 -5.15 2.00 0.03
N ALA A 98 -4.99 2.28 -1.25
CA ALA A 98 -5.60 3.45 -1.90
C ALA A 98 -7.11 3.60 -1.66
N ARG A 99 -7.82 2.47 -1.48
CA ARG A 99 -9.27 2.47 -1.20
C ARG A 99 -9.67 3.00 0.18
N VAL A 100 -8.70 3.24 1.08
CA VAL A 100 -9.01 3.68 2.46
C VAL A 100 -9.76 5.00 2.48
N SER A 101 -9.46 5.90 1.55
CA SER A 101 -10.10 7.21 1.45
C SER A 101 -11.63 7.09 1.37
N HIS A 102 -12.13 6.21 0.51
CA HIS A 102 -13.59 6.07 0.36
C HIS A 102 -14.21 5.08 1.34
N TYR A 103 -13.49 4.05 1.72
CA TYR A 103 -14.06 2.96 2.52
C TYR A 103 -14.07 3.24 4.02
N ARG A 104 -13.09 4.01 4.51
CA ARG A 104 -12.92 4.28 5.94
C ARG A 104 -12.97 5.76 6.32
N LEU A 105 -12.34 6.62 5.55
CA LEU A 105 -12.22 8.03 5.91
C LEU A 105 -13.47 8.83 5.53
N ALA A 106 -14.02 8.63 4.34
CA ALA A 106 -15.25 9.31 3.93
C ALA A 106 -16.45 9.09 4.87
N PRO A 107 -16.69 7.86 5.39
CA PRO A 107 -17.75 7.66 6.39
C PRO A 107 -17.53 8.35 7.73
N LEU A 108 -16.29 8.80 8.02
CA LEU A 108 -15.94 9.55 9.23
C LEU A 108 -16.04 11.06 9.05
N ASP A 109 -16.46 11.51 7.86
CA ASP A 109 -16.53 12.93 7.50
C ASP A 109 -15.15 13.62 7.66
N PHE A 110 -14.08 12.86 7.36
CA PHE A 110 -12.70 13.30 7.43
C PHE A 110 -12.14 13.39 6.02
N ASP A 111 -12.05 14.60 5.50
CA ASP A 111 -11.66 14.96 4.13
C ASP A 111 -10.38 15.81 4.07
N ASP A 112 -9.90 16.33 5.19
CA ASP A 112 -8.69 17.16 5.27
C ASP A 112 -7.42 16.30 5.35
N PHE A 113 -7.08 15.61 4.26
CA PHE A 113 -5.85 14.82 4.15
C PHE A 113 -5.27 14.84 2.74
N LEU A 114 -3.96 14.60 2.64
CA LEU A 114 -3.25 14.46 1.39
C LEU A 114 -2.88 12.99 1.14
N ILE A 115 -2.88 12.60 -0.13
CA ILE A 115 -2.38 11.30 -0.56
C ILE A 115 -1.04 11.47 -1.23
N VAL A 116 -0.09 10.63 -0.84
CA VAL A 116 1.26 10.60 -1.41
C VAL A 116 1.68 9.14 -1.65
N PRO A 117 2.52 8.85 -2.66
CA PRO A 117 3.08 7.52 -2.82
C PRO A 117 3.99 7.17 -1.63
N CYS A 118 4.22 5.88 -1.41
CA CYS A 118 5.24 5.46 -0.45
C CYS A 118 6.59 6.10 -0.81
N PRO A 119 7.35 6.59 0.19
CA PRO A 119 8.57 7.32 -0.08
C PRO A 119 9.62 6.45 -0.75
N LYS A 120 10.46 7.07 -1.57
CA LYS A 120 11.69 6.46 -2.09
C LYS A 120 12.68 6.24 -0.95
N TYR A 121 13.57 5.26 -1.10
CA TYR A 121 14.66 5.04 -0.16
C TYR A 121 15.60 6.24 -0.08
N ASP A 122 15.97 6.80 -1.26
CA ASP A 122 16.81 7.96 -1.39
C ASP A 122 16.47 8.78 -2.66
N LYS A 123 17.21 9.87 -2.86
CA LYS A 123 17.05 10.75 -4.02
C LYS A 123 17.49 10.12 -5.35
N ASP A 124 18.32 9.08 -5.29
CA ASP A 124 18.92 8.42 -6.45
C ASP A 124 18.03 7.26 -6.96
N GLN A 125 17.01 6.89 -6.22
CA GLN A 125 15.98 5.97 -6.68
C GLN A 125 15.17 6.61 -7.82
N GLU A 126 15.19 6.00 -9.01
CA GLU A 126 14.58 6.59 -10.21
C GLU A 126 13.07 6.81 -10.09
N ARG A 127 12.34 5.83 -9.56
CA ARG A 127 10.88 5.88 -9.51
C ARG A 127 10.32 5.49 -8.14
N TYR A 128 9.08 5.83 -7.92
CA TYR A 128 8.31 5.29 -6.81
C TYR A 128 7.94 3.83 -7.07
N TYR A 129 7.64 3.09 -6.03
CA TYR A 129 7.10 1.74 -6.12
C TYR A 129 5.84 1.65 -5.26
N THR A 130 4.79 1.10 -5.85
CA THR A 130 3.51 0.88 -5.19
C THR A 130 3.22 -0.62 -5.22
N THR A 131 3.21 -1.25 -4.06
CA THR A 131 2.88 -2.67 -3.97
C THR A 131 1.38 -2.90 -4.01
N MET A 132 0.98 -4.05 -4.51
CA MET A 132 -0.39 -4.54 -4.35
C MET A 132 -0.63 -4.94 -2.89
N GLY A 133 -1.77 -4.51 -2.36
CA GLY A 133 -2.16 -4.89 -1.00
C GLY A 133 -2.45 -6.40 -0.89
N ASN A 134 -1.94 -7.03 0.16
CA ASN A 134 -2.26 -8.41 0.47
C ASN A 134 -3.59 -8.50 1.27
N PRO A 135 -4.54 -9.38 0.92
CA PRO A 135 -4.55 -10.28 -0.25
C PRO A 135 -4.97 -9.58 -1.55
N PHE A 136 -4.47 -10.04 -2.68
CA PHE A 136 -4.96 -9.67 -4.00
C PHE A 136 -5.46 -10.92 -4.74
N THR A 137 -6.31 -10.73 -5.74
CA THR A 137 -6.95 -11.84 -6.47
C THR A 137 -6.09 -12.22 -7.68
N LEU A 138 -5.87 -13.52 -7.84
CA LEU A 138 -5.28 -14.12 -9.02
C LEU A 138 -6.31 -14.98 -9.75
N TYR A 139 -6.21 -15.06 -11.06
CA TYR A 139 -6.99 -15.96 -11.89
C TYR A 139 -6.12 -17.15 -12.31
N ALA A 140 -6.69 -18.33 -12.26
CA ALA A 140 -6.04 -19.56 -12.71
C ALA A 140 -6.99 -20.37 -13.59
N ILE A 141 -6.42 -21.11 -14.54
CA ILE A 141 -7.15 -22.06 -15.37
C ILE A 141 -6.75 -23.46 -14.89
N PRO A 142 -7.71 -24.31 -14.48
CA PRO A 142 -7.41 -25.68 -14.09
C PRO A 142 -6.75 -26.44 -15.25
N SER A 143 -5.78 -27.30 -14.94
CA SER A 143 -5.04 -28.07 -15.94
C SER A 143 -5.89 -29.12 -16.66
N ASP A 144 -7.02 -29.51 -16.05
CA ASP A 144 -7.97 -30.52 -16.57
C ASP A 144 -9.17 -29.88 -17.27
N THR A 145 -9.12 -28.58 -17.59
CA THR A 145 -10.22 -27.93 -18.33
C THR A 145 -10.31 -28.44 -19.77
N ASP A 146 -11.52 -28.71 -20.24
CA ASP A 146 -11.79 -29.20 -21.59
C ASP A 146 -11.41 -28.20 -22.69
N ASN A 147 -11.47 -26.91 -22.40
CA ASN A 147 -11.21 -25.84 -23.37
C ASN A 147 -10.33 -24.71 -22.80
N PRO A 148 -9.02 -24.93 -22.63
CA PRO A 148 -8.11 -23.93 -22.07
C PRO A 148 -8.02 -22.66 -22.92
N LYS A 149 -8.15 -22.77 -24.24
CA LYS A 149 -8.14 -21.60 -25.14
C LYS A 149 -9.32 -20.68 -24.93
N MET A 150 -10.51 -21.23 -24.75
CA MET A 150 -11.70 -20.42 -24.43
C MET A 150 -11.60 -19.79 -23.05
N ALA A 151 -11.11 -20.53 -22.06
CA ALA A 151 -10.90 -20.01 -20.72
C ALA A 151 -9.88 -18.85 -20.71
N SER A 152 -8.77 -18.99 -21.43
CA SER A 152 -7.77 -17.92 -21.59
C SER A 152 -8.35 -16.68 -22.27
N ALA A 153 -9.09 -16.88 -23.37
CA ALA A 153 -9.72 -15.76 -24.09
C ALA A 153 -10.75 -15.03 -23.22
N PHE A 154 -11.50 -15.76 -22.39
CA PHE A 154 -12.43 -15.14 -21.43
C PHE A 154 -11.69 -14.30 -20.39
N ILE A 155 -10.61 -14.82 -19.78
CA ILE A 155 -9.83 -14.08 -18.79
C ILE A 155 -9.21 -12.83 -19.42
N GLU A 156 -8.66 -12.93 -20.62
CA GLU A 156 -8.08 -11.79 -21.35
C GLU A 156 -9.15 -10.71 -21.65
N CYS A 157 -10.31 -11.13 -22.16
CA CYS A 157 -11.42 -10.24 -22.40
C CYS A 157 -11.88 -9.53 -21.11
N PHE A 158 -12.05 -10.30 -20.04
CA PHE A 158 -12.43 -9.78 -18.73
C PHE A 158 -11.42 -8.78 -18.17
N ALA A 159 -10.12 -9.09 -18.27
CA ALA A 159 -9.05 -8.20 -17.84
C ALA A 159 -9.00 -6.92 -18.69
N SER A 160 -9.15 -7.05 -20.01
CA SER A 160 -9.19 -5.92 -20.94
C SER A 160 -10.35 -4.96 -20.65
N GLU A 161 -11.56 -5.50 -20.46
CA GLU A 161 -12.72 -4.67 -20.12
C GLU A 161 -12.60 -4.08 -18.71
N GLY A 162 -12.03 -4.80 -17.76
CA GLY A 162 -11.68 -4.28 -16.43
C GLY A 162 -10.72 -3.10 -16.52
N TYR A 163 -9.69 -3.19 -17.34
CA TYR A 163 -8.76 -2.10 -17.57
C TYR A 163 -9.42 -0.87 -18.23
N ARG A 164 -10.29 -1.10 -19.23
CA ARG A 164 -10.93 -0.04 -20.00
C ARG A 164 -12.06 0.67 -19.26
N ILE A 165 -12.79 -0.04 -18.40
CA ILE A 165 -14.02 0.45 -17.77
C ILE A 165 -13.83 0.63 -16.26
N VAL A 166 -13.40 -0.43 -15.55
CA VAL A 166 -13.35 -0.42 -14.08
C VAL A 166 -12.19 0.45 -13.58
N THR A 167 -11.02 0.33 -14.19
CA THR A 167 -9.84 1.08 -13.75
C THR A 167 -10.05 2.60 -13.84
N PRO A 168 -10.54 3.17 -14.96
CA PRO A 168 -10.86 4.59 -15.00
C PRO A 168 -11.99 4.98 -14.02
N ALA A 169 -13.02 4.17 -13.88
CA ALA A 169 -14.10 4.45 -12.94
C ALA A 169 -13.60 4.52 -11.49
N VAL A 170 -12.69 3.64 -11.10
CA VAL A 170 -12.10 3.66 -9.75
C VAL A 170 -11.16 4.85 -9.58
N PHE A 171 -10.17 5.01 -10.45
CA PHE A 171 -9.11 6.00 -10.26
C PHE A 171 -9.57 7.42 -10.61
N GLU A 172 -10.27 7.61 -11.72
CA GLU A 172 -10.63 8.96 -12.18
C GLU A 172 -11.92 9.47 -11.53
N LEU A 173 -12.95 8.63 -11.41
CA LEU A 173 -14.25 9.08 -10.90
C LEU A 173 -14.37 8.88 -9.37
N SER A 174 -13.91 7.76 -8.81
CA SER A 174 -14.08 7.51 -7.39
C SER A 174 -12.98 8.12 -6.56
N LEU A 175 -11.72 7.81 -6.84
CA LEU A 175 -10.62 8.22 -5.98
C LEU A 175 -10.26 9.69 -6.16
N LYS A 176 -10.15 10.16 -7.41
CA LYS A 176 -9.74 11.54 -7.67
C LYS A 176 -10.84 12.59 -7.49
N THR A 177 -12.07 12.30 -7.92
CA THR A 177 -13.12 13.33 -7.97
C THR A 177 -14.07 13.30 -6.80
N ARG A 178 -14.27 12.14 -6.18
CA ARG A 178 -15.30 12.01 -5.14
C ARG A 178 -14.75 12.08 -3.72
N TYR A 179 -13.50 11.70 -3.52
CA TYR A 179 -12.91 11.56 -2.18
C TYR A 179 -11.65 12.39 -1.99
N VAL A 180 -11.22 13.13 -3.00
CA VAL A 180 -10.02 13.96 -2.95
C VAL A 180 -10.29 15.24 -3.75
N ASP A 181 -10.62 16.31 -3.05
CA ASP A 181 -10.85 17.63 -3.66
C ASP A 181 -9.55 18.39 -3.95
N ASP A 182 -8.40 17.82 -3.56
CA ASP A 182 -7.10 18.44 -3.73
C ASP A 182 -6.39 17.99 -5.03
N PRO A 183 -6.02 18.95 -5.91
CA PRO A 183 -5.33 18.63 -7.17
C PRO A 183 -3.98 17.93 -6.99
N VAL A 184 -3.29 18.16 -5.87
CA VAL A 184 -2.00 17.52 -5.60
C VAL A 184 -2.19 16.03 -5.33
N SER A 185 -3.15 15.69 -4.49
CA SER A 185 -3.50 14.29 -4.23
C SER A 185 -4.01 13.57 -5.47
N ALA A 186 -4.76 14.24 -6.35
CA ALA A 186 -5.16 13.67 -7.63
C ALA A 186 -3.96 13.32 -8.51
N MET A 187 -2.95 14.20 -8.59
CA MET A 187 -1.69 13.94 -9.29
C MET A 187 -0.90 12.79 -8.63
N MET A 188 -0.91 12.71 -7.30
CA MET A 188 -0.23 11.62 -6.58
C MET A 188 -0.87 10.26 -6.87
N TYR A 189 -2.19 10.19 -7.06
CA TYR A 189 -2.83 8.95 -7.52
C TYR A 189 -2.35 8.48 -8.89
N ASP A 190 -2.04 9.39 -9.81
CA ASP A 190 -1.45 9.03 -11.10
C ASP A 190 -0.06 8.40 -10.91
N ILE A 191 0.76 8.97 -10.01
CA ILE A 191 2.06 8.41 -9.67
C ILE A 191 1.91 7.02 -9.03
N VAL A 192 1.00 6.86 -8.07
CA VAL A 192 0.70 5.57 -7.44
C VAL A 192 0.32 4.53 -8.48
N ARG A 193 -0.62 4.85 -9.38
CA ARG A 193 -1.09 3.94 -10.43
C ARG A 193 0.00 3.56 -11.42
N ALA A 194 0.78 4.53 -11.88
CA ALA A 194 1.83 4.30 -12.88
C ALA A 194 3.01 3.45 -12.37
N ASN A 195 3.13 3.31 -11.05
CA ASN A 195 4.26 2.64 -10.41
C ASN A 195 3.85 1.38 -9.62
N ILE A 196 2.71 0.78 -9.96
CA ILE A 196 2.28 -0.49 -9.38
C ILE A 196 3.27 -1.59 -9.77
N VAL A 197 3.72 -2.34 -8.79
CA VAL A 197 4.62 -3.48 -8.94
C VAL A 197 4.03 -4.72 -8.26
N TYR A 198 4.40 -5.87 -8.79
CA TYR A 198 4.08 -7.16 -8.21
C TYR A 198 5.38 -7.82 -7.79
N ASP A 199 5.39 -8.39 -6.61
CA ASP A 199 6.42 -9.31 -6.15
C ASP A 199 5.82 -10.72 -6.21
N ILE A 200 6.38 -11.57 -7.07
CA ILE A 200 5.86 -12.90 -7.40
C ILE A 200 6.75 -13.94 -6.77
#